data_cabf0ba4431a4397ee0d399fb6639603
#
_entry.id   cabf0ba4431a4397ee0d399fb6639603
#
_cell.length_a   1.000
_cell.length_b   1.000
_cell.length_c   1.000
_cell.angle_alpha   90.00
_cell.angle_beta   90.00
_cell.angle_gamma   90.00
#
_symmetry.space_group_name_H-M   'P 1'
#
loop_
_entity.id
_entity.type
_entity.pdbx_description
1 polymer ?
#
loop_
_entity_poly.entity_id
_entity_poly.type
_entity_poly.pdbx_seq_one_letter_code
_entity_poly.pdbx_strand_id
1 'polypeptide(L)'
;MGIVVRLTPVDERLLTPLLSVAVAETRPEEVMPPVEAPPGWSQPRRDAFCEFYRSHYRGLNGPTRTLTYGILCNSDVVGMIRMARSDGPDTLETGMWLGRSARGRGIGGRALRLLLNEAARTGARRVVAETSAANAAAIKVLRRCSAVLVFDGSQVHAEIPVRPASSAADTESDS
;
A
#
# COMPACT_ATOMS: atom_id res chain seq x y z
N MET A 1 9.79 19.79 -13.26
CA MET A 1 9.51 19.60 -11.81
C MET A 1 9.61 18.12 -11.45
N GLY A 2 10.23 17.82 -10.33
CA GLY A 2 10.36 16.44 -9.87
C GLY A 2 9.02 15.85 -9.39
N ILE A 3 8.89 14.53 -9.50
CA ILE A 3 7.75 13.78 -8.94
C ILE A 3 7.89 13.75 -7.42
N VAL A 4 6.91 14.29 -6.71
CA VAL A 4 6.79 14.21 -5.25
C VAL A 4 5.71 13.20 -4.91
N VAL A 5 6.05 12.15 -4.16
CA VAL A 5 5.12 11.13 -3.70
C VAL A 5 4.87 11.31 -2.21
N ARG A 6 3.61 11.26 -1.81
CA ARG A 6 3.18 11.30 -0.40
C ARG A 6 2.16 10.22 -0.11
N LEU A 7 2.11 9.79 1.14
CA LEU A 7 1.07 8.91 1.65
C LEU A 7 0.16 9.72 2.59
N THR A 8 -1.14 9.58 2.41
CA THR A 8 -2.14 10.20 3.27
C THR A 8 -3.16 9.13 3.67
N PRO A 9 -3.45 8.96 4.97
CA PRO A 9 -4.48 8.01 5.40
C PRO A 9 -5.80 8.26 4.67
N VAL A 10 -6.44 7.20 4.21
CA VAL A 10 -7.72 7.31 3.51
C VAL A 10 -8.82 7.65 4.50
N ASP A 11 -9.51 8.73 4.24
CA ASP A 11 -10.70 9.21 4.94
C ASP A 11 -11.81 9.53 3.92
N GLU A 12 -12.95 10.07 4.35
CA GLU A 12 -14.04 10.44 3.45
C GLU A 12 -13.64 11.45 2.37
N ARG A 13 -12.67 12.33 2.66
CA ARG A 13 -12.19 13.32 1.69
C ARG A 13 -11.39 12.69 0.57
N LEU A 14 -10.61 11.65 0.91
CA LEU A 14 -9.75 10.97 -0.04
C LEU A 14 -10.47 9.84 -0.77
N LEU A 15 -11.55 9.31 -0.19
CA LEU A 15 -12.27 8.15 -0.73
C LEU A 15 -12.88 8.45 -2.11
N THR A 16 -13.49 9.60 -2.31
CA THR A 16 -14.07 9.98 -3.60
C THR A 16 -13.02 10.10 -4.71
N PRO A 17 -11.91 10.82 -4.54
CA PRO A 17 -10.82 10.83 -5.52
C PRO A 17 -10.24 9.44 -5.78
N LEU A 18 -10.09 8.62 -4.74
CA LEU A 18 -9.57 7.26 -4.87
C LEU A 18 -10.50 6.37 -5.71
N LEU A 19 -11.80 6.43 -5.47
CA LEU A 19 -12.79 5.73 -6.29
C LEU A 19 -12.76 6.21 -7.75
N SER A 20 -12.61 7.51 -7.96
CA SER A 20 -12.54 8.08 -9.31
C SER A 20 -11.37 7.52 -10.11
N VAL A 21 -10.20 7.40 -9.50
CA VAL A 21 -9.02 6.78 -10.13
C VAL A 21 -9.25 5.29 -10.38
N ALA A 22 -9.82 4.58 -9.40
CA ALA A 22 -10.13 3.16 -9.55
C ALA A 22 -11.06 2.91 -10.74
N VAL A 23 -12.15 3.66 -10.83
CA VAL A 23 -13.15 3.53 -11.92
C VAL A 23 -12.54 3.85 -13.29
N ALA A 24 -11.72 4.89 -13.37
CA ALA A 24 -11.14 5.34 -14.64
C ALA A 24 -9.99 4.44 -15.13
N GLU A 25 -9.20 3.87 -14.23
CA GLU A 25 -7.90 3.32 -14.57
C GLU A 25 -7.65 1.87 -14.13
N THR A 26 -8.59 1.25 -13.43
CA THR A 26 -8.44 -0.13 -12.96
C THR A 26 -9.70 -0.97 -13.21
N ARG A 27 -9.58 -2.27 -13.01
CA ARG A 27 -10.73 -3.17 -12.92
C ARG A 27 -11.06 -3.43 -11.46
N PRO A 28 -12.32 -3.66 -11.09
CA PRO A 28 -12.71 -3.92 -9.69
C PRO A 28 -11.89 -5.02 -9.02
N GLU A 29 -11.58 -6.10 -9.75
CA GLU A 29 -10.86 -7.26 -9.26
C GLU A 29 -9.40 -6.94 -8.86
N GLU A 30 -8.85 -5.83 -9.35
CA GLU A 30 -7.48 -5.39 -9.05
C GLU A 30 -7.40 -4.62 -7.72
N VAL A 31 -8.51 -4.08 -7.22
CA VAL A 31 -8.49 -3.04 -6.19
C VAL A 31 -9.42 -3.27 -5.00
N MET A 32 -10.23 -4.31 -5.05
CA MET A 32 -11.17 -4.67 -3.98
C MET A 32 -11.45 -6.18 -3.98
N PRO A 33 -11.92 -6.74 -2.87
CA PRO A 33 -12.37 -8.13 -2.82
C PRO A 33 -13.50 -8.40 -3.80
N PRO A 34 -13.66 -9.66 -4.27
CA PRO A 34 -14.77 -10.05 -5.12
C PRO A 34 -16.13 -9.80 -4.45
N VAL A 35 -17.06 -9.25 -5.22
CA VAL A 35 -18.46 -9.10 -4.80
C VAL A 35 -19.38 -9.60 -5.91
N GLU A 36 -20.49 -10.23 -5.53
CA GLU A 36 -21.55 -10.58 -6.48
C GLU A 36 -22.28 -9.31 -6.92
N ALA A 37 -22.00 -8.87 -8.13
CA ALA A 37 -22.58 -7.68 -8.71
C ALA A 37 -22.45 -7.74 -10.24
N PRO A 38 -23.22 -6.95 -11.00
CA PRO A 38 -23.02 -6.83 -12.45
C PRO A 38 -21.57 -6.49 -12.80
N PRO A 39 -21.08 -6.89 -13.99
CA PRO A 39 -19.68 -6.73 -14.38
C PRO A 39 -19.25 -5.25 -14.46
N GLY A 40 -17.94 -5.01 -14.39
CA GLY A 40 -17.35 -3.68 -14.45
C GLY A 40 -17.61 -2.86 -13.18
N TRP A 41 -17.50 -1.56 -13.29
CA TRP A 41 -17.75 -0.61 -12.20
C TRP A 41 -19.24 -0.26 -12.07
N SER A 42 -20.08 -1.28 -11.86
CA SER A 42 -21.49 -1.10 -11.53
C SER A 42 -21.68 -0.36 -10.20
N GLN A 43 -22.85 0.23 -9.98
CA GLN A 43 -23.11 0.97 -8.74
C GLN A 43 -22.91 0.11 -7.48
N PRO A 44 -23.39 -1.15 -7.42
CA PRO A 44 -23.11 -2.01 -6.27
C PRO A 44 -21.60 -2.24 -6.01
N ARG A 45 -20.78 -2.30 -7.06
CA ARG A 45 -19.32 -2.43 -6.89
C ARG A 45 -18.66 -1.16 -6.40
N ARG A 46 -19.13 0.00 -6.83
CA ARG A 46 -18.66 1.31 -6.30
C ARG A 46 -19.01 1.46 -4.82
N ASP A 47 -20.22 1.06 -4.44
CA ASP A 47 -20.66 1.09 -3.05
C ASP A 47 -19.84 0.12 -2.19
N ALA A 48 -19.61 -1.10 -2.66
CA ALA A 48 -18.76 -2.09 -2.01
C ALA A 48 -17.30 -1.62 -1.87
N PHE A 49 -16.75 -0.94 -2.87
CA PHE A 49 -15.43 -0.30 -2.79
C PHE A 49 -15.39 0.72 -1.64
N CYS A 50 -16.37 1.60 -1.57
CA CYS A 50 -16.43 2.59 -0.50
C CYS A 50 -16.56 1.94 0.88
N GLU A 51 -17.41 0.94 1.04
CA GLU A 51 -17.56 0.20 2.32
C GLU A 51 -16.26 -0.51 2.71
N PHE A 52 -15.61 -1.16 1.76
CA PHE A 52 -14.34 -1.83 1.99
C PHE A 52 -13.30 -0.88 2.56
N TYR A 53 -13.10 0.28 1.95
CA TYR A 53 -12.11 1.24 2.45
C TYR A 53 -12.54 1.92 3.75
N ARG A 54 -13.83 2.19 3.97
CA ARG A 54 -14.35 2.70 5.24
C ARG A 54 -14.10 1.74 6.40
N SER A 55 -14.14 0.44 6.16
CA SER A 55 -13.83 -0.56 7.18
C SER A 55 -12.41 -0.44 7.75
N HIS A 56 -11.50 0.20 7.02
CA HIS A 56 -10.10 0.40 7.42
C HIS A 56 -9.86 1.72 8.18
N TYR A 57 -10.84 2.60 8.32
CA TYR A 57 -10.63 3.93 8.93
C TYR A 57 -10.13 3.90 10.37
N ARG A 58 -10.38 2.81 11.09
CA ARG A 58 -9.86 2.63 12.46
C ARG A 58 -8.41 2.14 12.50
N GLY A 59 -7.80 1.93 11.35
CA GLY A 59 -6.39 1.58 11.20
C GLY A 59 -6.00 0.24 11.83
N LEU A 60 -4.74 0.11 12.19
CA LEU A 60 -4.14 -1.13 12.72
C LEU A 60 -4.76 -1.61 14.04
N ASN A 61 -5.41 -0.74 14.79
CA ASN A 61 -6.08 -1.07 16.04
C ASN A 61 -7.60 -1.27 15.86
N GLY A 62 -8.11 -1.12 14.65
CA GLY A 62 -9.49 -1.37 14.31
C GLY A 62 -9.79 -2.85 14.05
N PRO A 63 -11.07 -3.18 13.79
CA PRO A 63 -11.50 -4.58 13.58
C PRO A 63 -10.78 -5.28 12.41
N THR A 64 -10.50 -4.55 11.34
CA THR A 64 -9.80 -5.08 10.16
C THR A 64 -8.28 -5.11 10.32
N ARG A 65 -7.76 -4.50 11.38
CA ARG A 65 -6.32 -4.42 11.65
C ARG A 65 -5.51 -3.89 10.45
N THR A 66 -6.13 -3.02 9.65
CA THR A 66 -5.59 -2.53 8.37
C THR A 66 -5.59 -0.99 8.35
N LEU A 67 -4.48 -0.41 7.94
CA LEU A 67 -4.34 1.02 7.67
C LEU A 67 -4.07 1.23 6.18
N THR A 68 -4.90 2.03 5.56
CA THR A 68 -4.84 2.31 4.12
C THR A 68 -4.45 3.76 3.88
N TYR A 69 -3.49 3.96 2.99
CA TYR A 69 -3.04 5.27 2.53
C TYR A 69 -3.40 5.47 1.05
N GLY A 70 -3.90 6.64 0.72
CA GLY A 70 -3.86 7.12 -0.65
C GLY A 70 -2.43 7.49 -1.04
N ILE A 71 -2.03 7.10 -2.23
CA ILE A 71 -0.77 7.51 -2.84
C ILE A 71 -1.04 8.76 -3.65
N LEU A 72 -0.40 9.86 -3.26
CA LEU A 72 -0.47 11.12 -3.98
C LEU A 72 0.80 11.36 -4.76
N CYS A 73 0.64 11.69 -6.04
CA CYS A 73 1.72 12.15 -6.90
C CYS A 73 1.52 13.65 -7.15
N ASN A 74 2.41 14.47 -6.63
CA ASN A 74 2.22 15.90 -6.48
C ASN A 74 1.00 16.21 -5.58
N SER A 75 -0.17 16.45 -6.14
CA SER A 75 -1.41 16.64 -5.37
C SER A 75 -2.52 15.68 -5.77
N ASP A 76 -2.28 14.88 -6.79
CA ASP A 76 -3.29 13.98 -7.36
C ASP A 76 -3.21 12.60 -6.72
N VAL A 77 -4.36 12.06 -6.37
CA VAL A 77 -4.47 10.65 -5.95
C VAL A 77 -4.24 9.76 -7.15
N VAL A 78 -3.30 8.83 -7.04
CA VAL A 78 -2.92 7.94 -8.15
C VAL A 78 -3.02 6.46 -7.81
N GLY A 79 -3.39 6.13 -6.59
CA GLY A 79 -3.53 4.75 -6.13
C GLY A 79 -3.59 4.65 -4.62
N MET A 80 -3.35 3.47 -4.12
CA MET A 80 -3.41 3.13 -2.70
C MET A 80 -2.30 2.16 -2.33
N ILE A 81 -1.85 2.28 -1.08
CA ILE A 81 -1.00 1.29 -0.42
C ILE A 81 -1.53 1.07 1.00
N ARG A 82 -1.50 -0.18 1.46
CA ARG A 82 -1.98 -0.54 2.79
C ARG A 82 -0.92 -1.29 3.59
N MET A 83 -1.04 -1.24 4.89
CA MET A 83 -0.41 -2.18 5.80
C MET A 83 -1.44 -2.79 6.73
N ALA A 84 -1.32 -4.08 6.99
CA ALA A 84 -2.19 -4.83 7.87
C ALA A 84 -1.35 -5.64 8.86
N ARG A 85 -1.88 -5.87 10.08
CA ARG A 85 -1.22 -6.78 11.02
C ARG A 85 -1.33 -8.21 10.50
N SER A 86 -0.18 -8.86 10.38
CA SER A 86 -0.10 -10.29 10.11
C SER A 86 -0.16 -11.10 11.41
N ASP A 87 -0.28 -12.42 11.29
CA ASP A 87 -0.30 -13.33 12.44
C ASP A 87 1.06 -13.46 13.14
N GLY A 88 2.14 -13.08 12.46
CA GLY A 88 3.48 -13.07 13.05
C GLY A 88 3.72 -11.86 13.94
N PRO A 89 4.48 -12.01 15.04
CA PRO A 89 4.89 -10.88 15.86
C PRO A 89 5.74 -9.92 15.02
N ASP A 90 5.57 -8.63 15.24
CA ASP A 90 6.34 -7.57 14.58
C ASP A 90 6.32 -7.61 13.04
N THR A 91 5.29 -8.25 12.46
CA THR A 91 5.14 -8.43 11.03
C THR A 91 3.89 -7.71 10.52
N LEU A 92 4.07 -6.91 9.48
CA LEU A 92 2.97 -6.30 8.73
C LEU A 92 2.92 -6.88 7.32
N GLU A 93 1.72 -6.97 6.77
CA GLU A 93 1.49 -7.29 5.36
C GLU A 93 1.21 -6.00 4.60
N THR A 94 1.68 -5.91 3.37
CA THR A 94 1.39 -4.79 2.47
C THR A 94 0.75 -5.25 1.17
N GLY A 95 -0.03 -4.36 0.58
CA GLY A 95 -0.57 -4.48 -0.76
C GLY A 95 -0.75 -3.10 -1.36
N MET A 96 -0.67 -2.99 -2.68
CA MET A 96 -0.70 -1.71 -3.39
C MET A 96 -1.33 -1.87 -4.76
N TRP A 97 -2.03 -0.83 -5.20
CA TRP A 97 -2.37 -0.66 -6.60
C TRP A 97 -2.15 0.78 -7.06
N LEU A 98 -1.87 0.94 -8.33
CA LEU A 98 -1.74 2.23 -9.01
C LEU A 98 -2.63 2.26 -10.24
N GLY A 99 -3.23 3.40 -10.49
CA GLY A 99 -3.85 3.70 -11.78
C GLY A 99 -2.85 3.52 -12.92
N ARG A 100 -3.32 3.12 -14.08
CA ARG A 100 -2.46 2.79 -15.25
C ARG A 100 -1.54 3.95 -15.65
N SER A 101 -2.02 5.19 -15.61
CA SER A 101 -1.25 6.38 -15.94
C SER A 101 -0.08 6.66 -14.98
N ALA A 102 -0.13 6.13 -13.78
CA ALA A 102 0.90 6.29 -12.75
C ALA A 102 1.96 5.17 -12.74
N ARG A 103 1.72 4.09 -13.48
CA ARG A 103 2.65 2.93 -13.55
C ARG A 103 3.91 3.27 -14.35
N GLY A 104 5.01 2.59 -14.06
CA GLY A 104 6.27 2.76 -14.80
C GLY A 104 7.02 4.06 -14.51
N ARG A 105 6.56 4.89 -13.57
CA ARG A 105 7.13 6.20 -13.23
C ARG A 105 7.91 6.22 -11.91
N GLY A 106 8.14 5.05 -11.32
CA GLY A 106 8.85 4.92 -10.04
C GLY A 106 8.03 5.28 -8.80
N ILE A 107 6.74 5.59 -8.96
CA ILE A 107 5.83 5.99 -7.87
C ILE A 107 5.65 4.86 -6.87
N GLY A 108 5.45 3.62 -7.33
CA GLY A 108 5.26 2.45 -6.46
C GLY A 108 6.45 2.19 -5.54
N GLY A 109 7.66 2.31 -6.05
CA GLY A 109 8.87 2.14 -5.24
C GLY A 109 9.03 3.23 -4.17
N ARG A 110 8.66 4.47 -4.50
CA ARG A 110 8.66 5.58 -3.53
C ARG A 110 7.58 5.38 -2.47
N ALA A 111 6.37 4.98 -2.88
CA ALA A 111 5.27 4.69 -1.96
C ALA A 111 5.62 3.57 -0.98
N LEU A 112 6.23 2.47 -1.47
CA LEU A 112 6.65 1.37 -0.61
C LEU A 112 7.71 1.82 0.41
N ARG A 113 8.71 2.62 0.01
CA ARG A 113 9.70 3.15 0.97
C ARG A 113 9.07 4.02 2.04
N LEU A 114 8.11 4.86 1.68
CA LEU A 114 7.36 5.67 2.65
C LEU A 114 6.56 4.77 3.60
N LEU A 115 5.92 3.72 3.10
CA LEU A 115 5.21 2.76 3.94
C LEU A 115 6.16 2.05 4.91
N LEU A 116 7.35 1.66 4.46
CA LEU A 116 8.35 1.02 5.34
C LEU A 116 8.77 1.95 6.50
N ASN A 117 8.86 3.26 6.26
CA ASN A 117 9.10 4.23 7.33
C ASN A 117 7.92 4.29 8.31
N GLU A 118 6.68 4.25 7.82
CA GLU A 118 5.50 4.18 8.69
C GLU A 118 5.47 2.84 9.46
N ALA A 119 5.79 1.73 8.81
CA ALA A 119 5.90 0.43 9.46
C ALA A 119 6.92 0.43 10.61
N ALA A 120 8.09 1.04 10.40
CA ALA A 120 9.11 1.20 11.45
C ALA A 120 8.58 1.91 12.70
N ARG A 121 7.73 2.93 12.52
CA ARG A 121 7.11 3.67 13.63
C ARG A 121 6.13 2.83 14.45
N THR A 122 5.59 1.77 13.88
CA THR A 122 4.71 0.82 14.60
C THR A 122 5.49 -0.21 15.43
N GLY A 123 6.81 -0.25 15.32
CA GLY A 123 7.66 -1.26 15.91
C GLY A 123 7.77 -2.54 15.07
N ALA A 124 7.24 -2.56 13.85
CA ALA A 124 7.37 -3.69 12.95
C ALA A 124 8.85 -3.92 12.56
N ARG A 125 9.24 -5.18 12.48
CA ARG A 125 10.59 -5.59 12.08
C ARG A 125 10.66 -6.07 10.64
N ARG A 126 9.51 -6.42 10.06
CA ARG A 126 9.41 -6.88 8.68
C ARG A 126 8.04 -6.57 8.10
N VAL A 127 8.04 -6.40 6.79
CA VAL A 127 6.84 -6.28 5.97
C VAL A 127 6.86 -7.41 4.96
N VAL A 128 5.76 -8.13 4.87
CA VAL A 128 5.57 -9.18 3.87
C VAL A 128 4.62 -8.72 2.78
N ALA A 129 4.82 -9.23 1.58
CA ALA A 129 3.96 -8.98 0.43
C ALA A 129 3.84 -10.22 -0.44
N GLU A 130 2.73 -10.33 -1.14
CA GLU A 130 2.51 -11.37 -2.13
C GLU A 130 2.24 -10.75 -3.49
N THR A 131 2.75 -11.37 -4.52
CA THR A 131 2.46 -10.98 -5.91
C THR A 131 2.57 -12.21 -6.83
N SER A 132 2.18 -12.05 -8.06
CA SER A 132 2.33 -13.10 -9.06
C SER A 132 3.73 -13.05 -9.69
N ALA A 133 4.27 -14.21 -10.07
CA ALA A 133 5.54 -14.31 -10.78
C ALA A 133 5.51 -13.57 -12.13
N ALA A 134 4.33 -13.35 -12.71
CA ALA A 134 4.14 -12.58 -13.94
C ALA A 134 4.17 -11.05 -13.70
N ASN A 135 4.08 -10.59 -12.45
CA ASN A 135 4.08 -9.16 -12.13
C ASN A 135 5.52 -8.62 -12.00
N ALA A 136 6.19 -8.46 -13.14
CA ALA A 136 7.58 -7.98 -13.20
C ALA A 136 7.76 -6.60 -12.54
N ALA A 137 6.76 -5.72 -12.64
CA ALA A 137 6.82 -4.38 -12.03
C ALA A 137 6.86 -4.45 -10.49
N ALA A 138 6.00 -5.27 -9.88
CA ALA A 138 6.00 -5.47 -8.43
C ALA A 138 7.29 -6.13 -7.95
N ILE A 139 7.76 -7.16 -8.65
CA ILE A 139 9.02 -7.86 -8.33
C ILE A 139 10.20 -6.87 -8.36
N LYS A 140 10.26 -5.99 -9.36
CA LYS A 140 11.30 -4.96 -9.45
C LYS A 140 11.25 -3.97 -8.29
N VAL A 141 10.06 -3.54 -7.89
CA VAL A 141 9.87 -2.64 -6.73
C VAL A 141 10.32 -3.33 -5.45
N LEU A 142 9.91 -4.57 -5.22
CA LEU A 142 10.28 -5.37 -4.04
C LEU A 142 11.80 -5.55 -3.94
N ARG A 143 12.44 -5.94 -5.03
CA ARG A 143 13.92 -6.09 -5.07
C ARG A 143 14.66 -4.79 -4.73
N ARG A 144 14.17 -3.66 -5.23
CA ARG A 144 14.75 -2.34 -4.91
C ARG A 144 14.58 -1.92 -3.44
N CYS A 145 13.65 -2.55 -2.73
CA CYS A 145 13.46 -2.37 -1.29
C CYS A 145 14.15 -3.47 -0.46
N SER A 146 15.11 -4.18 -1.05
CA SER A 146 15.88 -5.24 -0.40
C SER A 146 15.03 -6.43 0.08
N ALA A 147 13.93 -6.71 -0.60
CA ALA A 147 13.11 -7.86 -0.30
C ALA A 147 13.83 -9.17 -0.60
N VAL A 148 13.66 -10.14 0.29
CA VAL A 148 13.94 -11.56 0.01
C VAL A 148 12.71 -12.13 -0.67
N LEU A 149 12.89 -12.72 -1.86
CA LEU A 149 11.81 -13.26 -2.66
C LEU A 149 11.86 -14.79 -2.67
N VAL A 150 10.73 -15.43 -2.41
CA VAL A 150 10.54 -16.87 -2.55
C VAL A 150 9.48 -17.10 -3.63
N PHE A 151 9.86 -17.87 -4.65
CA PHE A 151 8.98 -18.24 -5.75
C PHE A 151 8.35 -19.60 -5.47
N ASP A 152 7.03 -19.65 -5.48
CA ASP A 152 6.25 -20.89 -5.34
C ASP A 152 5.25 -20.97 -6.51
N GLY A 153 5.67 -21.66 -7.56
CA GLY A 153 4.89 -21.73 -8.80
C GLY A 153 4.64 -20.34 -9.41
N SER A 154 3.37 -19.97 -9.50
CA SER A 154 2.95 -18.66 -10.03
C SER A 154 2.89 -17.55 -8.97
N GLN A 155 3.17 -17.88 -7.71
CA GLN A 155 3.16 -16.93 -6.59
C GLN A 155 4.57 -16.53 -6.19
N VAL A 156 4.70 -15.30 -5.69
CA VAL A 156 5.95 -14.77 -5.13
C VAL A 156 5.63 -14.20 -3.77
N HIS A 157 6.31 -14.74 -2.76
CA HIS A 157 6.28 -14.21 -1.40
C HIS A 157 7.51 -13.35 -1.18
N ALA A 158 7.32 -12.16 -0.67
CA ALA A 158 8.39 -11.21 -0.39
C ALA A 158 8.43 -10.90 1.11
N GLU A 159 9.64 -10.86 1.64
CA GLU A 159 9.89 -10.36 2.99
C GLU A 159 10.88 -9.19 2.92
N ILE A 160 10.47 -8.04 3.47
CA ILE A 160 11.26 -6.82 3.48
C ILE A 160 11.64 -6.52 4.93
N PRO A 161 12.93 -6.46 5.26
CA PRO A 161 13.37 -6.06 6.59
C PRO A 161 13.05 -4.58 6.81
N VAL A 162 12.47 -4.26 7.96
CA VAL A 162 12.19 -2.89 8.39
C VAL A 162 13.34 -2.41 9.26
N ARG A 163 13.98 -1.32 8.89
CA ARG A 163 15.01 -0.69 9.71
C ARG A 163 14.34 0.09 10.84
N PRO A 164 14.83 0.00 12.09
CA PRO A 164 14.32 0.84 13.17
C PRO A 164 14.36 2.31 12.78
N ALA A 165 13.33 3.06 13.17
CA ALA A 165 13.36 4.50 13.02
C ALA A 165 14.62 5.02 13.73
N SER A 166 15.49 5.76 13.04
CA SER A 166 16.64 6.43 13.67
C SER A 166 16.12 7.30 14.81
N SER A 167 16.48 6.98 16.03
CA SER A 167 16.31 7.91 17.13
C SER A 167 17.26 9.07 16.86
N ALA A 168 16.69 10.19 16.42
CA ALA A 168 17.37 11.47 16.45
C ALA A 168 17.45 11.93 17.91
N ALA A 169 18.36 11.35 18.68
CA ALA A 169 18.73 11.79 20.01
C ALA A 169 20.07 11.16 20.32
N ASP A 170 21.15 11.83 19.96
CA ASP A 170 22.41 11.84 20.70
C ASP A 170 23.35 12.82 20.00
N THR A 171 23.10 14.11 20.21
CA THR A 171 24.14 15.13 20.09
C THR A 171 23.80 16.29 21.01
N GLU A 172 23.91 16.04 22.29
CA GLU A 172 24.20 17.08 23.28
C GLU A 172 24.75 16.42 24.53
N SER A 173 26.05 16.32 24.56
CA SER A 173 26.87 16.33 25.74
C SER A 173 28.32 16.28 25.32
N ASP A 174 29.01 17.40 25.27
CA ASP A 174 30.04 17.65 26.24
C ASP A 174 30.81 18.93 25.89
N SER A 175 30.72 19.93 26.72
CA SER A 175 31.83 20.78 27.15
C SER A 175 31.46 21.70 28.28
#